data_3185b7e1cb1b1670d25755b344b1b8a6
#
_entry.id   3185b7e1cb1b1670d25755b344b1b8a6
#
_cell.length_a   1.000
_cell.length_b   1.000
_cell.length_c   1.000
_cell.angle_alpha   90.00
_cell.angle_beta   90.00
_cell.angle_gamma   90.00
#
_symmetry.space_group_name_H-M   'P 1'
#
loop_
_entity.id
_entity.type
_entity.pdbx_description
1 polymer ?
#
loop_
_entity_poly.entity_id
_entity_poly.type
_entity_poly.pdbx_seq_one_letter_code
_entity_poly.pdbx_strand_id
1 'polypeptide(L)'
;EPMAYLLEDSEITETISPYIMARIIDAEAFLREYPWQIQPEDFRIHFRVTDEMAPWNTGDYLVSWKGGETRCERVENNQSINVVELDINTLTTMLMGYKRPSYLYDHEKIRTEYYMLTWLERLIPVEKPYFSDYF
;
A
#
# COMPACT_ATOMS: atom_id res chain seq x y z
N GLU A 1 18.18 12.62 -1.77
CA GLU A 1 18.49 12.37 -1.60
C GLU A 1 18.77 11.88 -1.52
N PRO A 2 18.28 11.94 -1.64
CA PRO A 2 18.54 11.44 -1.46
C PRO A 2 19.03 10.73 -1.29
N MET A 3 18.71 10.49 -1.27
CA MET A 3 19.16 9.91 -1.04
C MET A 3 19.24 9.30 -1.18
N ALA A 4 18.78 9.03 -1.36
CA ALA A 4 18.81 8.57 -1.43
C ALA A 4 18.61 7.83 -1.83
N TYR A 5 18.26 7.88 -2.32
CA TYR A 5 18.05 7.21 -2.39
C TYR A 5 18.81 6.77 -2.56
N LEU A 6 18.52 6.46 -2.57
CA LEU A 6 19.08 6.20 -2.43
C LEU A 6 19.78 6.14 -2.40
N LEU A 7 19.52 5.87 -2.54
CA LEU A 7 20.10 6.10 -2.33
C LEU A 7 20.56 6.34 -2.57
N GLU A 8 20.19 6.27 -2.94
CA GLU A 8 20.47 6.76 -2.94
C GLU A 8 21.03 6.98 -2.59
N ASP A 9 20.94 6.59 -2.60
CA ASP A 9 21.32 6.94 -2.05
C ASP A 9 21.83 7.04 -1.41
N SER A 10 21.88 6.97 -1.25
CA SER A 10 22.12 7.19 -0.52
C SER A 10 22.25 7.42 -0.02
N GLU A 11 22.00 7.52 0.12
CA GLU A 11 21.89 7.69 0.76
C GLU A 11 21.95 7.19 1.19
N ILE A 12 21.80 7.07 1.25
CA ILE A 12 21.65 6.53 1.69
C ILE A 12 22.14 6.24 2.34
N THR A 13 22.07 6.18 2.89
CA THR A 13 22.12 5.82 3.56
C THR A 13 22.19 6.16 4.31
N GLU A 14 22.33 6.39 4.48
CA GLU A 14 22.00 6.87 5.38
C GLU A 14 20.76 7.02 5.86
N THR A 15 20.18 7.44 5.93
CA THR A 15 18.77 7.61 6.15
C THR A 15 17.95 6.54 5.53
N ILE A 16 18.54 5.62 5.00
CA ILE A 16 17.88 4.49 4.37
C ILE A 16 17.38 3.52 5.39
N SER A 17 18.04 3.40 6.50
CA SER A 17 17.70 2.39 7.48
C SER A 17 16.29 2.45 8.00
N PRO A 18 15.75 3.61 8.37
CA PRO A 18 14.37 3.63 8.85
C PRO A 18 13.39 3.13 7.80
N TYR A 19 13.64 3.47 6.56
CA TYR A 19 12.79 3.01 5.49
C TYR A 19 12.88 1.50 5.31
N ILE A 20 14.10 0.97 5.34
CA ILE A 20 14.30 -0.45 5.14
C ILE A 20 13.64 -1.26 6.24
N MET A 21 13.65 -0.76 7.44
CA MET A 21 13.10 -1.48 8.57
C MET A 21 11.61 -1.38 8.68
N ALA A 22 11.01 -0.39 8.04
CA ALA A 22 9.57 -0.25 8.08
C ALA A 22 8.94 -1.20 7.09
N ARG A 23 8.24 -2.18 7.60
CA ARG A 23 7.49 -3.07 6.74
C ARG A 23 6.25 -3.52 7.47
N ILE A 24 5.24 -3.87 6.70
CA ILE A 24 3.97 -4.29 7.25
C ILE A 24 4.10 -5.71 7.77
N ILE A 25 3.80 -5.89 9.05
CA ILE A 25 3.85 -7.21 9.68
C ILE A 25 2.53 -7.94 9.49
N ASP A 26 1.43 -7.22 9.56
CA ASP A 26 0.09 -7.77 9.44
C ASP A 26 -0.67 -6.93 8.42
N ALA A 27 -0.71 -7.43 7.20
CA ALA A 27 -1.29 -6.64 6.10
C ALA A 27 -2.78 -6.38 6.29
N GLU A 28 -3.50 -7.37 6.78
CA GLU A 28 -4.95 -7.20 6.94
C GLU A 28 -5.26 -6.11 7.96
N ALA A 29 -4.59 -6.16 9.11
CA ALA A 29 -4.80 -5.16 10.14
C ALA A 29 -4.37 -3.79 9.67
N PHE A 30 -3.25 -3.73 8.97
CA PHE A 30 -2.73 -2.45 8.49
C PHE A 30 -3.69 -1.79 7.51
N LEU A 31 -4.22 -2.57 6.56
CA LEU A 31 -5.16 -2.03 5.59
C LEU A 31 -6.46 -1.58 6.25
N ARG A 32 -6.91 -2.32 7.25
CA ARG A 32 -8.14 -1.98 7.95
C ARG A 32 -8.01 -0.69 8.76
N GLU A 33 -6.85 -0.49 9.38
CA GLU A 33 -6.63 0.66 10.25
C GLU A 33 -6.02 1.85 9.54
N TYR A 34 -5.70 1.73 8.28
CA TYR A 34 -5.06 2.80 7.54
C TYR A 34 -5.97 4.04 7.47
N PRO A 35 -5.41 5.25 7.63
CA PRO A 35 -6.22 6.48 7.59
C PRO A 35 -6.51 6.90 6.15
N TRP A 36 -7.40 6.19 5.49
CA TRP A 36 -7.76 6.51 4.11
C TRP A 36 -8.30 7.93 4.04
N GLN A 37 -7.83 8.68 3.05
CA GLN A 37 -8.16 10.11 2.92
C GLN A 37 -9.65 10.34 2.73
N ILE A 38 -10.31 9.48 1.98
CA ILE A 38 -11.74 9.51 1.81
C ILE A 38 -12.27 8.09 2.03
N GLN A 39 -13.57 8.00 2.27
CA GLN A 39 -14.19 6.70 2.51
C GLN A 39 -15.41 6.58 1.61
N PRO A 40 -15.18 6.22 0.34
CA PRO A 40 -16.27 6.16 -0.64
C PRO A 40 -17.26 5.06 -0.31
N GLU A 41 -18.52 5.41 -0.29
CA GLU A 41 -19.57 4.44 0.00
C GLU A 41 -19.68 3.44 -1.14
N ASP A 42 -19.84 2.17 -0.77
CA ASP A 42 -20.04 1.09 -1.74
C ASP A 42 -18.90 0.92 -2.73
N PHE A 43 -17.69 1.29 -2.32
CA PHE A 43 -16.51 1.11 -3.15
C PHE A 43 -15.58 0.12 -2.48
N ARG A 44 -14.88 -0.66 -3.29
CA ARG A 44 -13.93 -1.62 -2.73
C ARG A 44 -12.73 -1.80 -3.65
N ILE A 45 -11.61 -2.15 -3.03
CA ILE A 45 -10.36 -2.41 -3.72
C ILE A 45 -9.88 -3.79 -3.32
N HIS A 46 -9.44 -4.54 -4.31
CA HIS A 46 -8.89 -5.87 -4.10
C HIS A 46 -7.37 -5.78 -4.22
N PHE A 47 -6.68 -5.83 -3.09
CA PHE A 47 -5.20 -5.82 -3.09
C PHE A 47 -4.70 -7.24 -3.17
N ARG A 48 -3.92 -7.53 -4.21
CA ARG A 48 -3.27 -8.83 -4.36
C ARG A 48 -1.82 -8.65 -3.98
N VAL A 49 -1.44 -9.17 -2.82
CA VAL A 49 -0.17 -8.88 -2.18
C VAL A 49 0.71 -10.12 -2.18
N THR A 50 1.99 -9.93 -2.53
CA THR A 50 2.99 -10.98 -2.34
C THR A 50 4.01 -10.53 -1.30
N ASP A 51 4.44 -11.46 -0.46
CA ASP A 51 5.41 -11.17 0.58
C ASP A 51 6.30 -12.40 0.73
N GLU A 52 7.47 -12.35 0.12
CA GLU A 52 8.37 -13.51 0.10
C GLU A 52 8.98 -13.77 1.46
N MET A 53 9.15 -12.74 2.28
CA MET A 53 9.79 -12.89 3.59
C MET A 53 8.81 -13.30 4.67
N ALA A 54 7.54 -12.94 4.50
CA ALA A 54 6.50 -13.27 5.48
C ALA A 54 5.31 -13.85 4.73
N PRO A 55 5.35 -15.14 4.42
CA PRO A 55 4.32 -15.73 3.56
C PRO A 55 2.90 -15.58 4.07
N TRP A 56 2.72 -15.38 5.37
CA TRP A 56 1.37 -15.18 5.91
C TRP A 56 0.71 -13.90 5.39
N ASN A 57 1.50 -12.95 4.88
CA ASN A 57 0.95 -11.74 4.29
C ASN A 57 0.56 -11.92 2.83
N THR A 58 1.05 -12.95 2.18
CA THR A 58 0.72 -13.19 0.76
C THR A 58 -0.74 -13.60 0.64
N GLY A 59 -1.46 -12.91 -0.23
CA GLY A 59 -2.85 -13.25 -0.46
C GLY A 59 -3.64 -12.08 -1.00
N ASP A 60 -4.94 -12.24 -0.99
CA ASP A 60 -5.87 -11.27 -1.54
C ASP A 60 -6.66 -10.62 -0.42
N TYR A 61 -6.69 -9.29 -0.42
CA TYR A 61 -7.32 -8.51 0.62
C TYR A 61 -8.36 -7.59 0.01
N LEU A 62 -9.59 -7.69 0.48
CA LEU A 62 -10.66 -6.84 0.01
C LEU A 62 -10.89 -5.74 1.02
N VAL A 63 -10.63 -4.51 0.60
CA VAL A 63 -10.86 -3.33 1.43
C VAL A 63 -12.13 -2.66 0.94
N SER A 64 -13.03 -2.39 1.85
CA SER A 64 -14.30 -1.75 1.50
C SER A 64 -14.69 -0.75 2.57
N TRP A 65 -15.59 0.14 2.21
CA TRP A 65 -16.05 1.20 3.10
C TRP A 65 -17.57 1.20 3.13
N LYS A 66 -18.11 1.27 4.35
CA LYS A 66 -19.54 1.34 4.52
C LYS A 66 -19.84 2.09 5.81
N GLY A 67 -20.69 3.11 5.71
CA GLY A 67 -21.08 3.87 6.89
C GLY A 67 -19.91 4.56 7.58
N GLY A 68 -18.91 4.96 6.81
CA GLY A 68 -17.73 5.62 7.37
C GLY A 68 -16.72 4.68 7.99
N GLU A 69 -16.95 3.38 7.87
CA GLU A 69 -16.01 2.39 8.41
C GLU A 69 -15.24 1.70 7.31
N THR A 70 -13.96 1.46 7.57
CA THR A 70 -13.12 0.68 6.68
C THR A 70 -13.17 -0.79 7.12
N ARG A 71 -13.38 -1.67 6.16
CA ARG A 71 -13.36 -3.10 6.39
C ARG A 71 -12.32 -3.74 5.51
N CYS A 72 -11.65 -4.74 6.04
CA CYS A 72 -10.66 -5.47 5.27
C CYS A 72 -10.77 -6.95 5.63
N GLU A 73 -10.86 -7.80 4.61
CA GLU A 73 -10.92 -9.23 4.84
C GLU A 73 -10.13 -9.96 3.76
N ARG A 74 -9.64 -11.13 4.12
CA ARG A 74 -8.96 -12.00 3.16
C ARG A 74 -10.03 -12.67 2.29
N VAL A 75 -9.77 -12.75 1.00
CA VAL A 75 -10.74 -13.35 0.07
C VAL A 75 -10.02 -14.31 -0.86
N GLU A 76 -10.83 -15.10 -1.57
CA GLU A 76 -10.30 -15.98 -2.60
C GLU A 76 -9.95 -15.16 -3.84
N ASN A 77 -8.99 -15.66 -4.60
CA ASN A 77 -8.56 -14.98 -5.81
C ASN A 77 -9.51 -15.29 -6.96
N ASN A 78 -10.78 -14.99 -6.76
CA ASN A 78 -11.78 -15.20 -7.80
C ASN A 78 -12.51 -13.93 -8.17
N GLN A 79 -12.18 -12.83 -7.55
CA GLN A 79 -12.76 -11.54 -7.87
C GLN A 79 -11.82 -10.77 -8.76
N SER A 80 -12.36 -9.95 -9.63
CA SER A 80 -11.53 -9.34 -10.64
C SER A 80 -11.80 -7.87 -10.87
N ILE A 81 -12.58 -7.21 -10.03
CA ILE A 81 -12.77 -5.78 -10.20
C ILE A 81 -11.91 -5.02 -9.21
N ASN A 82 -11.41 -3.89 -9.65
CA ASN A 82 -10.63 -2.97 -8.83
C ASN A 82 -9.43 -3.66 -8.18
N VAL A 83 -8.73 -4.49 -8.96
CA VAL A 83 -7.59 -5.23 -8.44
C VAL A 83 -6.33 -4.39 -8.55
N VAL A 84 -5.57 -4.37 -7.46
CA VAL A 84 -4.26 -3.73 -7.42
C VAL A 84 -3.27 -4.80 -6.98
N GLU A 85 -2.38 -5.17 -7.88
CA GLU A 85 -1.41 -6.24 -7.63
C GLU A 85 -0.04 -5.65 -7.37
N LEU A 86 0.58 -6.03 -6.25
CA LEU A 86 1.87 -5.48 -5.86
C LEU A 86 2.49 -6.37 -4.79
N ASP A 87 3.79 -6.14 -4.53
CA ASP A 87 4.42 -6.83 -3.41
C ASP A 87 4.31 -5.98 -2.15
N ILE A 88 4.69 -6.57 -1.01
CA ILE A 88 4.53 -5.92 0.28
C ILE A 88 5.40 -4.67 0.40
N ASN A 89 6.57 -4.68 -0.22
CA ASN A 89 7.44 -3.51 -0.16
C ASN A 89 6.82 -2.34 -0.91
N THR A 90 6.22 -2.60 -2.05
CA THR A 90 5.55 -1.56 -2.82
C THR A 90 4.34 -1.03 -2.06
N LEU A 91 3.57 -1.94 -1.44
CA LEU A 91 2.43 -1.53 -0.64
C LEU A 91 2.88 -0.61 0.50
N THR A 92 3.94 -1.00 1.20
CA THR A 92 4.49 -0.19 2.27
C THR A 92 4.93 1.18 1.77
N THR A 93 5.67 1.18 0.66
CA THR A 93 6.15 2.43 0.06
C THR A 93 5.01 3.37 -0.26
N MET A 94 3.96 2.82 -0.85
CA MET A 94 2.82 3.62 -1.29
C MET A 94 2.04 4.16 -0.10
N LEU A 95 1.69 3.30 0.85
CA LEU A 95 0.83 3.71 1.96
C LEU A 95 1.55 4.58 2.96
N MET A 96 2.86 4.41 3.10
CA MET A 96 3.65 5.28 3.97
C MET A 96 3.98 6.62 3.32
N GLY A 97 3.60 6.81 2.06
CA GLY A 97 3.75 8.10 1.42
C GLY A 97 5.13 8.37 0.85
N TYR A 98 5.95 7.35 0.70
CA TYR A 98 7.29 7.56 0.13
C TYR A 98 7.24 7.76 -1.37
N LYS A 99 6.31 7.10 -2.04
CA LYS A 99 6.09 7.26 -3.47
C LYS A 99 4.60 7.25 -3.76
N ARG A 100 4.18 8.09 -4.69
CA ARG A 100 2.77 8.18 -5.04
C ARG A 100 2.36 7.02 -5.95
N PRO A 101 1.07 6.66 -5.95
CA PRO A 101 0.60 5.56 -6.80
C PRO A 101 0.96 5.71 -8.27
N SER A 102 0.85 6.91 -8.83
CA SER A 102 1.17 7.12 -10.24
C SER A 102 2.63 6.85 -10.54
N TYR A 103 3.51 7.25 -9.61
CA TYR A 103 4.94 6.98 -9.76
C TYR A 103 5.19 5.48 -9.81
N LEU A 104 4.55 4.75 -8.88
CA LEU A 104 4.75 3.29 -8.81
C LEU A 104 4.19 2.60 -10.04
N TYR A 105 3.08 3.09 -10.55
CA TYR A 105 2.49 2.55 -11.75
C TYR A 105 3.42 2.75 -12.94
N ASP A 106 3.96 3.95 -13.08
CA ASP A 106 4.85 4.28 -14.20
C ASP A 106 6.12 3.44 -14.16
N HIS A 107 6.55 3.04 -12.97
CA HIS A 107 7.75 2.22 -12.81
C HIS A 107 7.42 0.73 -12.72
N GLU A 108 6.19 0.37 -13.07
CA GLU A 108 5.76 -1.02 -13.16
C GLU A 108 5.85 -1.76 -11.84
N LYS A 109 5.68 -1.01 -10.75
CA LYS A 109 5.70 -1.62 -9.40
C LYS A 109 4.33 -2.09 -8.98
N ILE A 110 3.27 -1.53 -9.56
CA ILE A 110 1.92 -1.99 -9.32
C ILE A 110 1.25 -2.32 -10.64
N ARG A 111 0.38 -3.31 -10.62
CA ARG A 111 -0.42 -3.68 -11.77
C ARG A 111 -1.87 -3.44 -11.44
N THR A 112 -2.51 -2.57 -12.21
CA THR A 112 -3.90 -2.24 -12.00
C THR A 112 -4.45 -1.57 -13.23
N GLU A 113 -5.76 -1.43 -13.29
CA GLU A 113 -6.37 -0.66 -14.37
C GLU A 113 -6.07 0.82 -14.16
N TYR A 114 -5.88 1.54 -15.26
CA TYR A 114 -5.47 2.93 -15.17
C TYR A 114 -6.44 3.78 -14.34
N TYR A 115 -7.74 3.49 -14.44
CA TYR A 115 -8.71 4.29 -13.70
C TYR A 115 -8.52 4.17 -12.19
N MET A 116 -7.91 3.07 -11.73
CA MET A 116 -7.68 2.89 -10.31
C MET A 116 -6.68 3.89 -9.76
N LEU A 117 -5.82 4.44 -10.60
CA LEU A 117 -4.85 5.42 -10.12
C LEU A 117 -5.53 6.67 -9.56
N THR A 118 -6.60 7.10 -10.21
CA THR A 118 -7.36 8.25 -9.71
C THR A 118 -7.87 7.98 -8.29
N TRP A 119 -8.40 6.79 -8.07
CA TRP A 119 -8.90 6.43 -6.74
C TRP A 119 -7.77 6.33 -5.73
N LEU A 120 -6.67 5.68 -6.10
CA LEU A 120 -5.55 5.53 -5.17
C LEU A 120 -4.96 6.88 -4.79
N GLU A 121 -4.85 7.80 -5.77
CA GLU A 121 -4.32 9.13 -5.48
C GLU A 121 -5.21 9.91 -4.53
N ARG A 122 -6.51 9.66 -4.57
CA ARG A 122 -7.45 10.35 -3.69
C ARG A 122 -7.59 9.68 -2.34
N LEU A 123 -7.42 8.37 -2.29
CA LEU A 123 -7.59 7.60 -1.06
C LEU A 123 -6.38 7.69 -0.14
N ILE A 124 -5.19 7.80 -0.72
CA ILE A 124 -3.96 7.78 0.05
C ILE A 124 -3.51 9.20 0.32
N PRO A 125 -3.36 9.59 1.60
CA PRO A 125 -2.99 10.97 1.93
C PRO A 125 -1.64 11.35 1.35
N VAL A 126 -1.51 12.63 1.00
CA VAL A 126 -0.26 13.16 0.49
C VAL A 126 0.80 13.18 1.59
N GLU A 127 0.39 13.53 2.80
CA GLU A 127 1.30 13.58 3.92
C GLU A 127 1.54 12.19 4.46
N LYS A 128 2.78 11.95 4.88
CA LYS A 128 3.15 10.63 5.38
C LYS A 128 2.45 10.33 6.69
N PRO A 129 1.68 9.26 6.76
CA PRO A 129 1.07 8.87 8.02
C PRO A 129 2.11 8.35 8.99
N TYR A 130 1.78 8.37 10.25
CA TYR A 130 2.67 7.89 11.30
C TYR A 130 2.11 6.61 11.89
N PHE A 131 2.87 5.53 11.77
CA PHE A 131 2.50 4.24 12.34
C PHE A 131 3.68 3.64 13.07
N SER A 132 3.45 3.10 14.23
CA SER A 132 4.49 2.38 14.94
C SER A 132 4.08 0.95 15.27
N ASP A 133 2.79 0.68 15.26
CA ASP A 133 2.30 -0.60 15.77
C ASP A 133 2.40 -1.75 14.77
N TYR A 134 2.60 -1.45 13.50
CA TYR A 134 2.56 -2.48 12.47
C TYR A 134 3.92 -2.77 11.85
N PHE A 135 4.96 -2.22 12.42
CA PHE A 135 6.31 -2.36 11.89
C PHE A 135 7.29 -2.96 12.89
#